data_9641fff4415283b8e886b2823bce89ff
#
_entry.id   9641fff4415283b8e886b2823bce89ff
#
_cell.length_a   1.000
_cell.length_b   1.000
_cell.length_c   1.000
_cell.angle_alpha   90.00
_cell.angle_beta   90.00
_cell.angle_gamma   90.00
#
_symmetry.space_group_name_H-M   'P 1'
#
loop_
_entity.id
_entity.type
_entity.pdbx_description
1 polymer ?
#
loop_
_entity_poly.entity_id
_entity_poly.type
_entity_poly.pdbx_seq_one_letter_code
_entity_poly.pdbx_strand_id
1 'polypeptide(L)'
;MKILRYILLISILLSQSIASYAIGNEKETKKEKGFISEMLSFNGIGVSADVFGLIYSMIEDYSSYEFAIEANLGNRLYPIVEIGMGWCDATDETRGIKYKTSAPYYRVGFNYNLLTRKDKPNPKNYVYAIARIGWSSFKYDIDAPAITDPVWGGNAPLVLNDVDGSCSWAEIGVGIKVKIAKGLHMGWSIRYKARLSEKEGDNSKMWYIPGFGINKSTCFGGTYNIIYDIPFKKKR
;
A
#
# COMPACT_ATOMS: atom_id res chain seq x y z
N MET A 1 -1.97 17.61 -13.11
CA MET A 1 -1.42 17.53 -14.49
C MET A 1 0.12 17.56 -14.58
N LYS A 2 0.86 18.30 -13.75
CA LYS A 2 2.35 18.34 -13.83
C LYS A 2 3.02 17.02 -13.43
N ILE A 3 2.54 16.35 -12.39
CA ILE A 3 3.11 15.08 -11.88
C ILE A 3 2.99 13.95 -12.92
N LEU A 4 1.89 13.87 -13.64
CA LEU A 4 1.68 12.86 -14.69
C LEU A 4 2.69 13.02 -15.84
N ARG A 5 3.08 14.26 -16.17
CA ARG A 5 4.13 14.54 -17.16
C ARG A 5 5.51 14.09 -16.70
N TYR A 6 5.84 14.23 -15.42
CA TYR A 6 7.12 13.74 -14.88
C TYR A 6 7.17 12.21 -14.82
N ILE A 7 6.07 11.54 -14.45
CA ILE A 7 5.99 10.07 -14.49
C ILE A 7 6.14 9.56 -15.92
N LEU A 8 5.51 10.22 -16.88
CA LEU A 8 5.63 9.87 -18.30
C LEU A 8 7.05 10.11 -18.83
N LEU A 9 7.70 11.21 -18.45
CA LEU A 9 9.09 11.50 -18.81
C LEU A 9 10.08 10.51 -18.20
N ILE A 10 9.89 10.12 -16.95
CA ILE A 10 10.70 9.10 -16.28
C ILE A 10 10.49 7.72 -16.95
N SER A 11 9.27 7.36 -17.33
CA SER A 11 9.00 6.10 -18.02
C SER A 11 9.62 6.07 -19.43
N ILE A 12 9.63 7.20 -20.15
CA ILE A 12 10.28 7.33 -21.46
C ILE A 12 11.82 7.28 -21.32
N LEU A 13 12.39 7.93 -20.31
CA LEU A 13 13.84 7.86 -20.03
C LEU A 13 14.29 6.46 -19.63
N LEU A 14 13.49 5.76 -18.81
CA LEU A 14 13.72 4.36 -18.47
C LEU A 14 13.61 3.43 -19.68
N SER A 15 12.65 3.66 -20.59
CA SER A 15 12.48 2.87 -21.80
C SER A 15 13.63 3.10 -22.81
N GLN A 16 14.16 4.31 -22.88
CA GLN A 16 15.31 4.62 -23.75
C GLN A 16 16.62 4.03 -23.21
N SER A 17 16.83 4.00 -21.89
CA SER A 17 17.99 3.34 -21.30
C SER A 17 17.96 1.82 -21.51
N ILE A 18 16.79 1.20 -21.48
CA ILE A 18 16.59 -0.22 -21.78
C ILE A 18 16.82 -0.51 -23.28
N ALA A 19 16.34 0.37 -24.16
CA ALA A 19 16.52 0.23 -25.61
C ALA A 19 17.98 0.41 -26.06
N SER A 20 18.74 1.31 -25.43
CA SER A 20 20.16 1.52 -25.72
C SER A 20 21.04 0.35 -25.24
N TYR A 21 20.62 -0.37 -24.22
CA TYR A 21 21.29 -1.59 -23.75
C TYR A 21 21.05 -2.80 -24.68
N ALA A 22 19.95 -2.80 -25.44
CA ALA A 22 19.55 -3.91 -26.31
C ALA A 22 20.31 -3.97 -27.66
N ILE A 23 21.08 -2.93 -28.03
CA ILE A 23 21.75 -2.83 -29.34
C ILE A 23 23.22 -3.34 -29.31
N GLY A 24 23.75 -3.69 -28.15
CA GLY A 24 25.15 -4.12 -28.01
C GLY A 24 25.32 -5.57 -27.57
N ASN A 25 25.65 -6.46 -28.48
CA ASN A 25 26.21 -7.81 -28.32
C ASN A 25 25.28 -9.01 -28.18
N GLU A 26 25.29 -9.86 -29.21
CA GLU A 26 24.66 -11.20 -29.24
C GLU A 26 25.12 -12.18 -28.14
N LYS A 27 26.25 -11.96 -27.50
CA LYS A 27 26.71 -12.76 -26.33
C LYS A 27 26.05 -12.35 -25.03
N GLU A 28 25.63 -11.10 -24.88
CA GLU A 28 24.87 -10.60 -23.72
C GLU A 28 23.41 -11.01 -23.77
N THR A 29 22.79 -11.10 -24.95
CA THR A 29 21.38 -11.50 -25.11
C THR A 29 21.09 -12.93 -24.62
N LYS A 30 22.04 -13.87 -24.71
CA LYS A 30 21.86 -15.22 -24.12
C LYS A 30 21.91 -15.19 -22.60
N LYS A 31 22.73 -14.32 -22.01
CA LYS A 31 22.87 -14.16 -20.57
C LYS A 31 21.67 -13.40 -19.98
N GLU A 32 21.15 -12.42 -20.68
CA GLU A 32 19.93 -11.68 -20.30
C GLU A 32 18.66 -12.53 -20.43
N LYS A 33 18.50 -13.31 -21.49
CA LYS A 33 17.39 -14.27 -21.61
C LYS A 33 17.40 -15.31 -20.50
N GLY A 34 18.58 -15.78 -20.10
CA GLY A 34 18.74 -16.68 -18.94
C GLY A 34 18.36 -16.00 -17.62
N PHE A 35 18.77 -14.75 -17.43
CA PHE A 35 18.48 -13.96 -16.24
C PHE A 35 16.98 -13.64 -16.11
N ILE A 36 16.32 -13.21 -17.19
CA ILE A 36 14.87 -12.93 -17.20
C ILE A 36 14.06 -14.21 -16.97
N SER A 37 14.46 -15.32 -17.59
CA SER A 37 13.80 -16.62 -17.40
C SER A 37 13.95 -17.13 -15.96
N GLU A 38 15.08 -16.92 -15.33
CA GLU A 38 15.31 -17.28 -13.92
C GLU A 38 14.54 -16.34 -12.97
N MET A 39 14.49 -15.05 -13.27
CA MET A 39 13.75 -14.03 -12.51
C MET A 39 12.24 -14.26 -12.57
N LEU A 40 11.71 -14.74 -13.69
CA LEU A 40 10.29 -15.06 -13.87
C LEU A 40 9.93 -16.49 -13.47
N SER A 41 10.88 -17.28 -12.96
CA SER A 41 10.61 -18.64 -12.49
C SER A 41 9.67 -18.62 -11.29
N PHE A 42 8.50 -19.21 -11.42
CA PHE A 42 7.52 -19.30 -10.33
C PHE A 42 7.98 -20.31 -9.28
N ASN A 43 8.18 -19.86 -8.05
CA ASN A 43 8.73 -20.65 -6.95
C ASN A 43 7.72 -20.95 -5.83
N GLY A 44 6.59 -20.23 -5.79
CA GLY A 44 5.57 -20.43 -4.77
C GLY A 44 4.67 -19.23 -4.57
N ILE A 45 3.78 -19.35 -3.60
CA ILE A 45 2.85 -18.31 -3.17
C ILE A 45 3.09 -18.04 -1.70
N GLY A 46 3.08 -16.76 -1.30
CA GLY A 46 3.04 -16.31 0.07
C GLY A 46 1.65 -15.75 0.40
N VAL A 47 1.13 -16.08 1.58
CA VAL A 47 -0.05 -15.42 2.17
C VAL A 47 0.37 -14.71 3.43
N SER A 48 -0.12 -13.50 3.65
CA SER A 48 0.23 -12.72 4.83
C SER A 48 -0.96 -11.98 5.41
N ALA A 49 -0.85 -11.74 6.73
CA ALA A 49 -1.78 -10.91 7.48
C ALA A 49 -1.00 -9.88 8.30
N ASP A 50 -1.50 -8.64 8.33
CA ASP A 50 -0.94 -7.58 9.17
C ASP A 50 -1.47 -7.72 10.60
N VAL A 51 -0.54 -7.92 11.54
CA VAL A 51 -0.83 -8.05 12.97
C VAL A 51 -0.79 -6.68 13.66
N PHE A 52 -0.02 -5.73 13.12
CA PHE A 52 0.13 -4.42 13.73
C PHE A 52 -1.20 -3.65 13.75
N GLY A 53 -1.96 -3.70 12.66
CA GLY A 53 -3.28 -3.10 12.58
C GLY A 53 -4.26 -3.65 13.64
N LEU A 54 -4.20 -4.96 13.91
CA LEU A 54 -5.04 -5.59 14.95
C LEU A 54 -4.72 -5.10 16.35
N ILE A 55 -3.44 -4.90 16.68
CA ILE A 55 -3.02 -4.39 17.99
C ILE A 55 -3.35 -2.91 18.11
N TYR A 56 -3.15 -2.15 17.04
CA TYR A 56 -3.37 -0.72 17.02
C TYR A 56 -4.84 -0.35 17.18
N SER A 57 -5.76 -1.20 16.70
CA SER A 57 -7.21 -1.04 16.88
C SER A 57 -7.70 -1.05 18.32
N MET A 58 -6.87 -1.52 19.25
CA MET A 58 -7.21 -1.53 20.67
C MET A 58 -6.82 -0.24 21.40
N ILE A 59 -6.08 0.66 20.74
CA ILE A 59 -5.46 1.83 21.38
C ILE A 59 -5.95 3.15 20.76
N GLU A 60 -6.27 3.14 19.47
CA GLU A 60 -6.60 4.35 18.71
C GLU A 60 -8.01 4.28 18.11
N ASP A 61 -8.61 5.44 17.88
CA ASP A 61 -9.94 5.61 17.29
C ASP A 61 -10.00 5.26 15.79
N TYR A 62 -8.86 4.92 15.21
CA TYR A 62 -8.75 4.50 13.81
C TYR A 62 -7.83 3.28 13.70
N SER A 63 -8.19 2.37 12.83
CA SER A 63 -7.40 1.17 12.60
C SER A 63 -7.65 0.55 11.23
N SER A 64 -6.83 -0.44 10.90
CA SER A 64 -7.02 -1.24 9.71
C SER A 64 -6.46 -2.64 9.91
N TYR A 65 -7.06 -3.64 9.27
CA TYR A 65 -6.46 -4.95 9.10
C TYR A 65 -6.32 -5.26 7.61
N GLU A 66 -5.34 -6.09 7.31
CA GLU A 66 -4.92 -6.32 5.94
C GLU A 66 -4.51 -7.76 5.72
N PHE A 67 -4.89 -8.29 4.58
CA PHE A 67 -4.45 -9.58 4.07
C PHE A 67 -3.79 -9.38 2.71
N ALA A 68 -2.77 -10.18 2.44
CA ALA A 68 -2.09 -10.13 1.16
C ALA A 68 -1.74 -11.50 0.62
N ILE A 69 -1.67 -11.58 -0.71
CA ILE A 69 -1.18 -12.72 -1.45
C ILE A 69 -0.05 -12.24 -2.35
N GLU A 70 1.10 -12.88 -2.24
CA GLU A 70 2.26 -12.60 -3.07
C GLU A 70 2.69 -13.82 -3.86
N ALA A 71 3.13 -13.63 -5.11
CA ALA A 71 3.73 -14.67 -5.93
C ALA A 71 5.25 -14.54 -5.89
N ASN A 72 5.96 -15.64 -5.63
CA ASN A 72 7.42 -15.64 -5.62
C ASN A 72 7.97 -15.94 -7.02
N LEU A 73 8.56 -14.93 -7.65
CA LEU A 73 9.21 -15.04 -8.95
C LEU A 73 10.73 -14.96 -8.77
N GLY A 74 11.40 -16.09 -8.99
CA GLY A 74 12.86 -16.22 -8.94
C GLY A 74 13.52 -15.83 -7.61
N ASN A 75 12.77 -15.76 -6.51
CA ASN A 75 13.19 -15.23 -5.20
C ASN A 75 13.70 -13.76 -5.27
N ARG A 76 13.35 -13.04 -6.31
CA ARG A 76 13.74 -11.64 -6.55
C ARG A 76 12.55 -10.70 -6.59
N LEU A 77 11.55 -11.04 -7.38
CA LEU A 77 10.35 -10.24 -7.58
C LEU A 77 9.15 -10.94 -6.94
N TYR A 78 8.37 -10.19 -6.18
CA TYR A 78 7.19 -10.68 -5.49
C TYR A 78 6.00 -9.76 -5.82
N PRO A 79 5.32 -9.98 -6.97
CA PRO A 79 4.03 -9.33 -7.21
C PRO A 79 3.07 -9.66 -6.08
N ILE A 80 2.32 -8.66 -5.62
CA ILE A 80 1.45 -8.78 -4.45
C ILE A 80 0.15 -8.03 -4.67
N VAL A 81 -0.92 -8.61 -4.14
CA VAL A 81 -2.24 -8.01 -4.03
C VAL A 81 -2.61 -7.99 -2.56
N GLU A 82 -3.05 -6.84 -2.07
CA GLU A 82 -3.44 -6.62 -0.69
C GLU A 82 -4.89 -6.14 -0.65
N ILE A 83 -5.66 -6.67 0.28
CA ILE A 83 -7.01 -6.22 0.62
C ILE A 83 -7.07 -5.96 2.12
N GLY A 84 -7.66 -4.86 2.49
CA GLY A 84 -7.84 -4.52 3.90
C GLY A 84 -9.16 -3.82 4.14
N MET A 85 -9.48 -3.67 5.41
CA MET A 85 -10.60 -2.90 5.92
C MET A 85 -10.03 -1.82 6.85
N GLY A 86 -10.39 -0.58 6.61
CA GLY A 86 -10.02 0.53 7.48
C GLY A 86 -11.26 1.16 8.10
N TRP A 87 -11.16 1.58 9.34
CA TRP A 87 -12.23 2.31 10.03
C TRP A 87 -11.65 3.44 10.88
N CYS A 88 -12.50 4.42 11.13
CA CYS A 88 -12.24 5.55 12.00
C CYS A 88 -13.56 5.94 12.68
N ASP A 89 -13.52 6.14 13.99
CA ASP A 89 -14.61 6.68 14.79
C ASP A 89 -13.98 7.67 15.77
N ALA A 90 -13.71 8.88 15.30
CA ALA A 90 -12.96 9.89 16.02
C ALA A 90 -13.82 11.11 16.36
N THR A 91 -13.55 11.71 17.52
CA THR A 91 -14.20 12.94 17.96
C THR A 91 -13.13 14.02 18.21
N ASP A 92 -13.26 15.16 17.55
CA ASP A 92 -12.51 16.37 17.91
C ASP A 92 -13.10 16.96 19.18
N GLU A 93 -12.51 16.71 20.33
CA GLU A 93 -12.96 17.18 21.63
C GLU A 93 -13.04 18.71 21.73
N THR A 94 -12.19 19.41 20.98
CA THR A 94 -12.14 20.88 20.99
C THR A 94 -13.34 21.50 20.28
N ARG A 95 -13.77 20.87 19.21
CA ARG A 95 -14.87 21.37 18.36
C ARG A 95 -16.16 20.57 18.50
N GLY A 96 -16.10 19.42 19.16
CA GLY A 96 -17.23 18.52 19.33
C GLY A 96 -17.68 17.83 18.03
N ILE A 97 -16.83 17.82 17.00
CA ILE A 97 -17.14 17.24 15.70
C ILE A 97 -16.81 15.75 15.72
N LYS A 98 -17.75 14.90 15.34
CA LYS A 98 -17.56 13.47 15.18
C LYS A 98 -17.37 13.13 13.71
N TYR A 99 -16.46 12.20 13.44
CA TYR A 99 -16.20 11.66 12.12
C TYR A 99 -16.19 10.14 12.18
N LYS A 100 -16.97 9.51 11.29
CA LYS A 100 -17.05 8.06 11.22
C LYS A 100 -16.92 7.57 9.78
N THR A 101 -16.13 6.54 9.59
CA THR A 101 -16.02 5.84 8.29
C THR A 101 -15.58 4.41 8.50
N SER A 102 -16.01 3.51 7.61
CA SER A 102 -15.55 2.13 7.57
C SER A 102 -15.68 1.62 6.14
N ALA A 103 -14.57 1.23 5.52
CA ALA A 103 -14.61 0.73 4.15
C ALA A 103 -13.40 -0.13 3.79
N PRO A 104 -13.55 -0.99 2.77
CA PRO A 104 -12.44 -1.73 2.21
C PRO A 104 -11.49 -0.84 1.41
N TYR A 105 -10.23 -1.28 1.34
CA TYR A 105 -9.24 -0.72 0.45
C TYR A 105 -8.46 -1.85 -0.23
N TYR A 106 -7.88 -1.51 -1.36
CA TYR A 106 -7.16 -2.44 -2.20
C TYR A 106 -5.81 -1.85 -2.56
N ARG A 107 -4.79 -2.71 -2.65
CA ARG A 107 -3.46 -2.33 -3.13
C ARG A 107 -2.90 -3.41 -4.03
N VAL A 108 -2.20 -2.98 -5.06
CA VAL A 108 -1.45 -3.87 -5.94
C VAL A 108 -0.04 -3.32 -6.14
N GLY A 109 0.91 -4.19 -6.31
CA GLY A 109 2.28 -3.80 -6.55
C GLY A 109 3.25 -4.96 -6.47
N PHE A 110 4.46 -4.68 -6.04
CA PHE A 110 5.50 -5.70 -5.93
C PHE A 110 6.49 -5.37 -4.80
N ASN A 111 7.14 -6.43 -4.31
CA ASN A 111 8.32 -6.38 -3.48
C ASN A 111 9.52 -6.82 -4.32
N TYR A 112 10.64 -6.14 -4.18
CA TYR A 112 11.89 -6.50 -4.85
C TYR A 112 12.97 -6.81 -3.81
N ASN A 113 13.48 -8.04 -3.81
CA ASN A 113 14.53 -8.48 -2.90
C ASN A 113 15.85 -7.78 -3.23
N LEU A 114 16.36 -6.97 -2.29
CA LEU A 114 17.61 -6.22 -2.43
C LEU A 114 18.85 -7.04 -2.12
N LEU A 115 18.72 -8.13 -1.34
CA LEU A 115 19.83 -9.01 -0.98
C LEU A 115 20.03 -10.12 -2.03
N THR A 116 20.28 -9.70 -3.25
CA THR A 116 20.61 -10.62 -4.33
C THR A 116 22.10 -10.71 -4.48
N ARG A 117 22.74 -11.76 -3.91
CA ARG A 117 24.06 -12.17 -4.39
C ARG A 117 23.95 -12.53 -5.87
N LYS A 118 24.96 -12.18 -6.68
CA LYS A 118 24.94 -12.30 -8.15
C LYS A 118 24.38 -13.62 -8.69
N ASP A 119 24.49 -14.71 -7.94
CA ASP A 119 24.13 -16.04 -8.42
C ASP A 119 22.96 -16.72 -7.71
N LYS A 120 22.61 -16.34 -6.47
CA LYS A 120 21.48 -16.97 -5.74
C LYS A 120 20.86 -16.00 -4.72
N PRO A 121 19.67 -15.47 -4.98
CA PRO A 121 18.95 -14.67 -4.00
C PRO A 121 18.61 -15.52 -2.77
N ASN A 122 18.77 -14.96 -1.57
CA ASN A 122 18.41 -15.64 -0.34
C ASN A 122 16.88 -15.58 -0.15
N PRO A 123 16.16 -16.71 -0.21
CA PRO A 123 14.71 -16.71 -0.03
C PRO A 123 14.27 -16.69 1.43
N LYS A 124 15.20 -16.83 2.37
CA LYS A 124 14.88 -17.02 3.80
C LYS A 124 14.83 -15.70 4.57
N ASN A 125 15.87 -14.89 4.41
CA ASN A 125 16.01 -13.62 5.12
C ASN A 125 16.47 -12.57 4.11
N TYR A 126 15.70 -11.53 3.91
CA TYR A 126 16.05 -10.48 2.96
C TYR A 126 15.41 -9.14 3.28
N VAL A 127 16.07 -8.10 2.82
CA VAL A 127 15.54 -6.73 2.75
C VAL A 127 14.92 -6.55 1.37
N TYR A 128 13.78 -5.89 1.31
CA TYR A 128 13.09 -5.66 0.04
C TYR A 128 12.64 -4.21 -0.11
N ALA A 129 12.67 -3.74 -1.34
CA ALA A 129 12.02 -2.50 -1.74
C ALA A 129 10.55 -2.76 -2.06
N ILE A 130 9.71 -1.79 -1.81
CA ILE A 130 8.25 -1.85 -1.95
C ILE A 130 7.81 -0.80 -2.95
N ALA A 131 6.94 -1.17 -3.88
CA ALA A 131 6.17 -0.25 -4.68
C ALA A 131 4.72 -0.73 -4.76
N ARG A 132 3.75 0.16 -4.49
CA ARG A 132 2.30 -0.11 -4.47
C ARG A 132 1.52 1.03 -5.09
N ILE A 133 0.36 0.68 -5.59
CA ILE A 133 -0.73 1.62 -5.87
C ILE A 133 -1.92 1.13 -5.08
N GLY A 134 -2.55 2.03 -4.35
CA GLY A 134 -3.72 1.75 -3.53
C GLY A 134 -4.89 2.63 -3.92
N TRP A 135 -6.09 2.14 -3.62
CA TRP A 135 -7.33 2.88 -3.78
C TRP A 135 -8.39 2.43 -2.78
N SER A 136 -9.26 3.36 -2.43
CA SER A 136 -10.43 3.10 -1.62
C SER A 136 -11.58 3.99 -2.09
N SER A 137 -12.79 3.44 -2.04
CA SER A 137 -14.04 4.17 -2.22
C SER A 137 -14.89 3.88 -0.99
N PHE A 138 -15.35 4.91 -0.32
CA PHE A 138 -15.96 4.80 1.00
C PHE A 138 -17.01 5.89 1.22
N LYS A 139 -17.80 5.68 2.25
CA LYS A 139 -18.72 6.67 2.79
C LYS A 139 -18.25 7.12 4.16
N TYR A 140 -18.57 8.34 4.51
CA TYR A 140 -18.25 8.90 5.83
C TYR A 140 -19.37 9.77 6.35
N ASP A 141 -19.47 9.82 7.66
CA ASP A 141 -20.44 10.62 8.40
C ASP A 141 -19.68 11.72 9.16
N ILE A 142 -20.29 12.91 9.18
CA ILE A 142 -19.83 14.04 9.97
C ILE A 142 -21.01 14.54 10.80
N ASP A 143 -20.83 14.59 12.12
CA ASP A 143 -21.77 15.16 13.06
C ASP A 143 -21.08 16.32 13.78
N ALA A 144 -21.47 17.54 13.48
CA ALA A 144 -20.96 18.73 14.09
C ALA A 144 -22.00 19.41 14.97
N PRO A 145 -21.59 19.94 16.15
CA PRO A 145 -22.51 20.65 17.02
C PRO A 145 -23.14 21.84 16.31
N ALA A 146 -24.28 22.21 16.77
CA ALA A 146 -25.02 23.32 16.20
C ALA A 146 -24.24 24.62 16.20
N ILE A 147 -24.15 25.26 15.03
CA ILE A 147 -23.58 26.58 14.87
C ILE A 147 -24.66 27.61 15.23
N THR A 148 -24.39 28.41 16.24
CA THR A 148 -25.29 29.54 16.58
C THR A 148 -24.87 30.74 15.76
N ASP A 149 -25.78 31.26 14.94
CA ASP A 149 -25.56 32.53 14.24
C ASP A 149 -25.66 33.69 15.24
N PRO A 150 -24.58 34.46 15.45
CA PRO A 150 -24.56 35.55 16.43
C PRO A 150 -25.43 36.74 16.01
N VAL A 151 -25.85 36.84 14.74
CA VAL A 151 -26.60 38.00 14.20
C VAL A 151 -28.08 37.68 14.04
N TRP A 152 -28.40 36.52 13.49
CA TRP A 152 -29.80 36.18 13.15
C TRP A 152 -30.43 35.22 14.14
N GLY A 153 -29.66 34.70 15.08
CA GLY A 153 -30.14 33.65 15.97
C GLY A 153 -30.49 32.39 15.17
N GLY A 154 -30.27 31.27 15.73
CA GLY A 154 -30.54 30.01 15.08
C GLY A 154 -29.53 28.99 15.54
N ASN A 155 -29.95 27.76 15.68
CA ASN A 155 -29.14 26.67 16.14
C ASN A 155 -29.36 25.50 15.18
N ALA A 156 -28.46 25.38 14.18
CA ALA A 156 -28.56 24.34 13.17
C ALA A 156 -27.37 23.37 13.32
N PRO A 157 -27.60 22.13 13.80
CA PRO A 157 -26.56 21.11 13.75
C PRO A 157 -26.24 20.75 12.30
N LEU A 158 -24.96 20.59 11.98
CA LEU A 158 -24.55 20.08 10.70
C LEU A 158 -24.37 18.56 10.80
N VAL A 159 -25.31 17.80 10.27
CA VAL A 159 -25.23 16.35 10.20
C VAL A 159 -25.18 15.95 8.72
N LEU A 160 -24.07 15.35 8.35
CA LEU A 160 -23.83 14.83 7.01
C LEU A 160 -23.68 13.32 7.13
N ASN A 161 -24.57 12.56 6.52
CA ASN A 161 -24.56 11.11 6.54
C ASN A 161 -24.29 10.56 5.14
N ASP A 162 -23.59 9.43 5.08
CA ASP A 162 -23.34 8.69 3.83
C ASP A 162 -22.68 9.52 2.72
N VAL A 163 -21.79 10.44 3.08
CA VAL A 163 -21.08 11.27 2.10
C VAL A 163 -20.06 10.42 1.34
N ASP A 164 -20.16 10.44 0.02
CA ASP A 164 -19.25 9.66 -0.83
C ASP A 164 -17.84 10.25 -0.86
N GLY A 165 -16.86 9.40 -0.65
CA GLY A 165 -15.43 9.71 -0.73
C GLY A 165 -14.66 8.68 -1.52
N SER A 166 -13.64 9.10 -2.22
CA SER A 166 -12.69 8.18 -2.84
C SER A 166 -11.29 8.75 -2.87
N CYS A 167 -10.31 7.86 -2.79
CA CYS A 167 -8.91 8.24 -2.84
C CYS A 167 -8.07 7.17 -3.54
N SER A 168 -7.05 7.61 -4.28
CA SER A 168 -6.00 6.75 -4.78
C SER A 168 -4.63 7.32 -4.40
N TRP A 169 -3.68 6.44 -4.15
CA TRP A 169 -2.34 6.82 -3.70
C TRP A 169 -1.28 5.87 -4.23
N ALA A 170 -0.03 6.32 -4.20
CA ALA A 170 1.15 5.50 -4.44
C ALA A 170 1.90 5.29 -3.12
N GLU A 171 2.54 4.14 -2.99
CA GLU A 171 3.40 3.82 -1.85
C GLU A 171 4.76 3.35 -2.34
N ILE A 172 5.80 3.84 -1.69
CA ILE A 172 7.16 3.32 -1.81
C ILE A 172 7.69 3.04 -0.40
N GLY A 173 8.55 2.06 -0.28
CA GLY A 173 9.07 1.74 1.05
C GLY A 173 10.14 0.68 1.03
N VAL A 174 10.50 0.28 2.23
CA VAL A 174 11.44 -0.81 2.48
C VAL A 174 10.90 -1.73 3.56
N GLY A 175 11.25 -2.99 3.47
CA GLY A 175 10.87 -3.97 4.47
C GLY A 175 11.93 -5.05 4.65
N ILE A 176 11.76 -5.82 5.70
CA ILE A 176 12.61 -6.96 6.05
C ILE A 176 11.72 -8.18 6.21
N LYS A 177 12.08 -9.29 5.58
CA LYS A 177 11.43 -10.58 5.76
C LYS A 177 12.41 -11.54 6.40
N VAL A 178 12.00 -12.17 7.50
CA VAL A 178 12.83 -13.09 8.30
C VAL A 178 12.09 -14.41 8.48
N LYS A 179 12.78 -15.50 8.21
CA LYS A 179 12.23 -16.85 8.41
C LYS A 179 12.30 -17.24 9.89
N ILE A 180 11.16 -17.68 10.44
CA ILE A 180 11.04 -18.14 11.82
C ILE A 180 10.98 -19.66 11.87
N ALA A 181 10.13 -20.26 11.04
CA ALA A 181 9.93 -21.69 10.99
C ALA A 181 9.77 -22.18 9.55
N LYS A 182 9.51 -23.46 9.35
CA LYS A 182 9.27 -24.01 8.01
C LYS A 182 8.03 -23.38 7.39
N GLY A 183 8.22 -22.59 6.32
CA GLY A 183 7.15 -21.86 5.65
C GLY A 183 6.71 -20.57 6.35
N LEU A 184 7.03 -20.36 7.63
CA LEU A 184 6.60 -19.21 8.40
C LEU A 184 7.69 -18.13 8.44
N HIS A 185 7.29 -16.91 8.08
CA HIS A 185 8.14 -15.72 8.11
C HIS A 185 7.45 -14.59 8.86
N MET A 186 8.25 -13.67 9.38
CA MET A 186 7.80 -12.37 9.87
C MET A 186 8.36 -11.28 8.96
N GLY A 187 7.55 -10.26 8.73
CA GLY A 187 7.91 -9.12 7.89
C GLY A 187 7.62 -7.80 8.60
N TRP A 188 8.55 -6.87 8.50
CA TRP A 188 8.38 -5.48 8.90
C TRP A 188 8.54 -4.61 7.70
N SER A 189 7.71 -3.59 7.58
CA SER A 189 7.89 -2.60 6.53
C SER A 189 7.58 -1.19 7.00
N ILE A 190 8.28 -0.23 6.40
CA ILE A 190 7.99 1.20 6.50
C ILE A 190 7.69 1.67 5.09
N ARG A 191 6.56 2.36 4.93
CA ARG A 191 6.06 2.84 3.64
C ARG A 191 5.81 4.34 3.70
N TYR A 192 6.25 5.04 2.68
CA TYR A 192 5.87 6.41 2.40
C TYR A 192 4.73 6.39 1.39
N LYS A 193 3.63 7.03 1.72
CA LYS A 193 2.43 7.09 0.91
C LYS A 193 2.23 8.50 0.39
N ALA A 194 1.98 8.64 -0.90
CA ALA A 194 1.68 9.91 -1.56
C ALA A 194 0.32 9.82 -2.26
N ARG A 195 -0.57 10.73 -1.93
CA ARG A 195 -1.90 10.82 -2.52
C ARG A 195 -1.80 11.25 -3.97
N LEU A 196 -2.46 10.52 -4.87
CA LEU A 196 -2.50 10.80 -6.31
C LEU A 196 -3.78 11.55 -6.68
N SER A 197 -4.91 11.10 -6.15
CA SER A 197 -6.22 11.69 -6.43
C SER A 197 -7.11 11.53 -5.22
N GLU A 198 -7.96 12.51 -4.98
CA GLU A 198 -9.03 12.44 -4.01
C GLU A 198 -10.32 13.02 -4.59
N LYS A 199 -11.44 12.50 -4.15
CA LYS A 199 -12.76 13.04 -4.43
C LYS A 199 -13.50 13.11 -3.09
N GLU A 200 -13.89 14.30 -2.70
CA GLU A 200 -14.65 14.60 -1.50
C GLU A 200 -16.11 14.92 -1.87
N GLY A 201 -17.01 14.75 -0.92
CA GLY A 201 -18.39 15.20 -1.07
C GLY A 201 -18.47 16.74 -1.02
N ASP A 202 -19.59 17.27 -1.52
CA ASP A 202 -19.83 18.72 -1.51
C ASP A 202 -19.89 19.25 -0.07
N ASN A 203 -19.15 20.34 0.18
CA ASN A 203 -19.11 21.05 1.47
C ASN A 203 -18.63 20.21 2.68
N SER A 204 -17.89 19.13 2.44
CA SER A 204 -17.34 18.28 3.50
C SER A 204 -15.86 17.98 3.26
N LYS A 205 -15.12 17.68 4.33
CA LYS A 205 -13.71 17.30 4.27
C LYS A 205 -13.48 15.99 4.98
N MET A 206 -12.86 15.05 4.28
CA MET A 206 -12.46 13.76 4.85
C MET A 206 -11.35 13.96 5.89
N TRP A 207 -11.44 13.29 7.03
CA TRP A 207 -10.35 13.29 8.04
C TRP A 207 -9.46 12.08 7.91
N TYR A 208 -10.06 10.95 7.58
CA TYR A 208 -9.40 9.67 7.46
C TYR A 208 -9.79 8.97 6.16
N ILE A 209 -8.83 8.34 5.53
CA ILE A 209 -9.00 7.57 4.29
C ILE A 209 -8.61 6.12 4.58
N PRO A 210 -9.54 5.16 4.44
CA PRO A 210 -9.25 3.74 4.66
C PRO A 210 -8.03 3.27 3.85
N GLY A 211 -7.06 2.64 4.53
CA GLY A 211 -5.81 2.16 3.93
C GLY A 211 -4.73 3.22 3.69
N PHE A 212 -5.09 4.48 3.55
CA PHE A 212 -4.12 5.58 3.44
C PHE A 212 -3.73 6.13 4.82
N GLY A 213 -4.73 6.45 5.67
CA GLY A 213 -4.56 7.06 6.98
C GLY A 213 -5.18 8.44 7.08
N ILE A 214 -4.63 9.30 7.94
CA ILE A 214 -5.08 10.68 8.12
C ILE A 214 -4.99 11.43 6.78
N ASN A 215 -6.02 12.19 6.42
CA ASN A 215 -6.09 12.92 5.15
C ASN A 215 -5.05 14.05 5.06
N LYS A 216 -3.87 13.70 4.56
CA LYS A 216 -2.77 14.59 4.21
C LYS A 216 -2.32 14.29 2.78
N SER A 217 -1.50 15.18 2.19
CA SER A 217 -0.91 14.92 0.87
C SER A 217 0.01 13.69 0.89
N THR A 218 0.69 13.47 2.02
CA THR A 218 1.62 12.36 2.23
C THR A 218 1.53 11.86 3.66
N CYS A 219 1.81 10.59 3.87
CA CYS A 219 1.93 10.00 5.21
C CYS A 219 2.91 8.83 5.23
N PHE A 220 3.36 8.47 6.42
CA PHE A 220 4.11 7.25 6.66
C PHE A 220 3.20 6.18 7.25
N GLY A 221 3.47 4.94 6.90
CA GLY A 221 2.81 3.77 7.48
C GLY A 221 3.81 2.68 7.78
N GLY A 222 3.56 1.93 8.83
CA GLY A 222 4.29 0.73 9.20
C GLY A 222 3.39 -0.48 9.16
N THR A 223 3.92 -1.66 8.84
CA THR A 223 3.21 -2.94 8.94
C THR A 223 4.09 -3.98 9.61
N TYR A 224 3.45 -4.89 10.33
CA TYR A 224 4.06 -6.06 10.90
C TYR A 224 3.29 -7.30 10.46
N ASN A 225 3.84 -8.04 9.52
CA ASN A 225 3.16 -9.12 8.85
C ASN A 225 3.64 -10.49 9.32
N ILE A 226 2.70 -11.40 9.52
CA ILE A 226 2.96 -12.83 9.56
C ILE A 226 2.74 -13.37 8.15
N ILE A 227 3.73 -14.05 7.59
CA ILE A 227 3.74 -14.51 6.21
C ILE A 227 3.94 -16.02 6.19
N TYR A 228 3.09 -16.73 5.47
CA TYR A 228 3.23 -18.15 5.24
C TYR A 228 3.53 -18.44 3.77
N ASP A 229 4.73 -18.96 3.50
CA ASP A 229 5.19 -19.29 2.16
C ASP A 229 4.89 -20.76 1.82
N ILE A 230 4.15 -20.96 0.73
CA ILE A 230 3.82 -22.26 0.15
C ILE A 230 4.73 -22.50 -1.05
N PRO A 231 5.81 -23.28 -0.92
CA PRO A 231 6.72 -23.53 -2.02
C PRO A 231 6.10 -24.50 -3.02
N PHE A 232 6.18 -24.17 -4.31
CA PHE A 232 5.88 -25.10 -5.37
C PHE A 232 7.14 -25.87 -5.76
N LYS A 233 7.15 -27.19 -5.55
CA LYS A 233 8.22 -28.05 -6.03
C LYS A 233 8.13 -28.14 -7.56
N LYS A 234 9.13 -27.64 -8.25
CA LYS A 234 9.32 -27.96 -9.67
C LYS A 234 9.52 -29.49 -9.78
N LYS A 235 8.57 -30.22 -10.35
CA LYS A 235 8.84 -31.61 -10.75
C LYS A 235 10.03 -31.58 -11.71
N ARG A 236 11.12 -32.22 -11.29
CA ARG A 236 12.25 -32.52 -12.17
C ARG A 236 11.85 -33.55 -13.22
#